data_8387334b30a6cef8d8c2ebb3e5253e9f
#
_entry.id   8387334b30a6cef8d8c2ebb3e5253e9f
#
_cell.length_a   1.000
_cell.length_b   1.000
_cell.length_c   1.000
_cell.angle_alpha   90.00
_cell.angle_beta   90.00
_cell.angle_gamma   90.00
#
_symmetry.space_group_name_H-M   'P 1'
#
loop_
_entity.id
_entity.type
_entity.pdbx_description
1 polymer ?
#
loop_
_entity_poly.entity_id
_entity_poly.type
_entity_poly.pdbx_seq_one_letter_code
_entity_poly.pdbx_strand_id
1 'polypeptide(L)'
;MNIREAFKLYFKKNEHEIVESSSLIPPLDKTLLFTNSGMVQFKDIFLGIKQPKFNRVVTCQKCVRAGGKHNDLDNIGYTNRHHSFFEMLGNFSFGDYFKEEAILYAWDFLTNELNLDKNKLYISVHKNDKEAAKIWLNNIK
;
A
#
# COMPACT_ATOMS: atom_id res chain seq x y z
N MET A 1 2.31 -5.34 -19.67
CA MET A 1 1.29 -4.62 -18.87
C MET A 1 1.99 -3.65 -17.95
N ASN A 2 1.56 -2.40 -17.90
CA ASN A 2 2.08 -1.41 -16.94
C ASN A 2 1.37 -1.59 -15.59
N ILE A 3 2.06 -2.17 -14.62
CA ILE A 3 1.48 -2.51 -13.31
C ILE A 3 0.99 -1.28 -12.52
N ARG A 4 1.66 -0.11 -12.68
CA ARG A 4 1.25 1.14 -12.03
C ARG A 4 -0.13 1.59 -12.53
N GLU A 5 -0.31 1.58 -13.84
CA GLU A 5 -1.58 1.98 -14.46
C GLU A 5 -2.67 0.96 -14.16
N ALA A 6 -2.37 -0.34 -14.24
CA ALA A 6 -3.33 -1.39 -13.90
C ALA A 6 -3.83 -1.22 -12.45
N PHE A 7 -2.92 -1.00 -11.49
CA PHE A 7 -3.28 -0.78 -10.08
C PHE A 7 -4.14 0.46 -9.88
N LYS A 8 -3.71 1.62 -10.42
CA LYS A 8 -4.47 2.86 -10.29
C LYS A 8 -5.88 2.75 -10.91
N LEU A 9 -5.97 2.16 -12.11
CA LEU A 9 -7.24 2.01 -12.80
C LEU A 9 -8.17 1.00 -12.12
N TYR A 10 -7.63 -0.10 -11.59
CA TYR A 10 -8.39 -1.07 -10.82
C TYR A 10 -9.06 -0.41 -9.60
N PHE A 11 -8.28 0.31 -8.80
CA PHE A 11 -8.83 0.99 -7.63
C PHE A 11 -9.71 2.18 -7.98
N LYS A 12 -9.46 2.88 -9.09
CA LYS A 12 -10.36 3.91 -9.61
C LYS A 12 -11.73 3.34 -9.96
N LYS A 13 -11.81 2.16 -10.58
CA LYS A 13 -13.08 1.45 -10.84
C LYS A 13 -13.81 1.09 -9.54
N ASN A 14 -13.07 0.91 -8.45
CA ASN A 14 -13.58 0.65 -7.10
C ASN A 14 -13.67 1.93 -6.24
N GLU A 15 -14.02 3.05 -6.88
CA GLU A 15 -14.35 4.34 -6.25
C GLU A 15 -13.21 5.00 -5.46
N HIS A 16 -11.95 4.68 -5.78
CA HIS A 16 -10.79 5.35 -5.20
C HIS A 16 -10.37 6.53 -6.08
N GLU A 17 -10.12 7.68 -5.45
CA GLU A 17 -9.53 8.82 -6.13
C GLU A 17 -8.03 8.61 -6.35
N ILE A 18 -7.54 8.89 -7.55
CA ILE A 18 -6.10 8.81 -7.84
C ILE A 18 -5.43 10.06 -7.27
N VAL A 19 -4.52 9.84 -6.32
CA VAL A 19 -3.72 10.91 -5.71
C VAL A 19 -2.26 10.77 -6.15
N GLU A 20 -1.67 11.87 -6.56
CA GLU A 20 -0.28 11.92 -7.01
C GLU A 20 0.71 11.61 -5.89
N SER A 21 1.90 11.15 -6.26
CA SER A 21 3.02 10.98 -5.33
C SER A 21 3.37 12.30 -4.67
N SER A 22 3.49 12.31 -3.37
CA SER A 22 4.05 13.46 -2.65
C SER A 22 5.57 13.56 -2.89
N SER A 23 6.15 14.70 -2.51
CA SER A 23 7.60 14.91 -2.56
C SER A 23 8.37 13.84 -1.78
N LEU A 24 9.55 13.46 -2.28
CA LEU A 24 10.49 12.62 -1.53
C LEU A 24 11.02 13.29 -0.27
N ILE A 25 11.06 14.62 -0.25
CA ILE A 25 11.42 15.41 0.93
C ILE A 25 10.13 15.79 1.62
N PRO A 26 9.81 15.18 2.79
CA PRO A 26 8.55 15.45 3.48
C PRO A 26 8.57 16.83 4.11
N PRO A 27 7.76 17.80 3.63
CA PRO A 27 7.88 19.19 4.09
C PRO A 27 7.37 19.41 5.51
N LEU A 28 6.52 18.52 6.01
CA LEU A 28 5.84 18.68 7.31
C LEU A 28 6.30 17.68 8.37
N ASP A 29 7.03 16.65 8.03
CA ASP A 29 7.49 15.64 8.99
C ASP A 29 9.00 15.71 9.19
N LYS A 30 9.42 16.46 10.21
CA LYS A 30 10.83 16.61 10.59
C LYS A 30 11.46 15.33 11.17
N THR A 31 10.67 14.29 11.41
CA THR A 31 11.16 12.99 11.92
C THR A 31 11.65 12.05 10.82
N LEU A 32 11.38 12.40 9.57
CA LEU A 32 11.75 11.63 8.40
C LEU A 32 12.76 12.39 7.52
N LEU A 33 13.82 11.72 7.09
CA LEU A 33 14.73 12.25 6.07
C LEU A 33 14.08 12.27 4.69
N PHE A 34 13.40 11.17 4.37
CA PHE A 34 12.71 11.00 3.10
C PHE A 34 11.33 10.38 3.31
N THR A 35 10.45 10.60 2.36
CA THR A 35 9.19 9.86 2.26
C THR A 35 9.52 8.38 2.01
N ASN A 36 9.22 7.52 2.96
CA ASN A 36 9.61 6.12 2.99
C ASN A 36 8.44 5.14 2.83
N SER A 37 7.22 5.65 2.74
CA SER A 37 6.01 4.86 2.47
C SER A 37 4.88 5.69 1.88
N GLY A 38 3.93 5.02 1.24
CA GLY A 38 2.73 5.65 0.69
C GLY A 38 1.82 6.31 1.73
N MET A 39 1.91 5.86 2.99
CA MET A 39 1.10 6.41 4.08
C MET A 39 1.57 7.80 4.55
N VAL A 40 2.82 8.19 4.31
CA VAL A 40 3.40 9.42 4.88
C VAL A 40 2.58 10.66 4.56
N GLN A 41 2.13 10.81 3.32
CA GLN A 41 1.33 11.97 2.92
C GLN A 41 -0.07 12.01 3.56
N PHE A 42 -0.54 10.90 4.12
CA PHE A 42 -1.86 10.77 4.76
C PHE A 42 -1.78 10.66 6.29
N LYS A 43 -0.59 10.82 6.87
CA LYS A 43 -0.35 10.64 8.31
C LYS A 43 -1.31 11.48 9.17
N ASP A 44 -1.49 12.74 8.83
CA ASP A 44 -2.37 13.65 9.59
C ASP A 44 -3.85 13.26 9.50
N ILE A 45 -4.26 12.62 8.40
CA ILE A 45 -5.62 12.07 8.24
C ILE A 45 -5.79 10.88 9.18
N PHE A 46 -4.84 9.93 9.19
CA PHE A 46 -4.91 8.77 10.08
C PHE A 46 -4.82 9.14 11.56
N LEU A 47 -4.16 10.24 11.89
CA LEU A 47 -4.11 10.79 13.26
C LEU A 47 -5.36 11.62 13.65
N GLY A 48 -6.30 11.81 12.72
CA GLY A 48 -7.49 12.65 12.97
C GLY A 48 -7.22 14.14 13.03
N ILE A 49 -6.00 14.59 12.69
CA ILE A 49 -5.60 16.00 12.68
C ILE A 49 -6.23 16.74 11.49
N LYS A 50 -6.36 16.04 10.36
CA LYS A 50 -6.90 16.57 9.10
C LYS A 50 -8.04 15.72 8.59
N GLN A 51 -9.09 16.36 8.10
CA GLN A 51 -10.18 15.64 7.42
C GLN A 51 -9.73 15.20 6.02
N PRO A 52 -10.09 13.99 5.59
CA PRO A 52 -9.80 13.53 4.24
C PRO A 52 -10.67 14.30 3.22
N LYS A 53 -10.08 14.64 2.09
CA LYS A 53 -10.83 15.18 0.94
C LYS A 53 -11.65 14.09 0.25
N PHE A 54 -11.13 12.86 0.24
CA PHE A 54 -11.75 11.67 -0.32
C PHE A 54 -11.61 10.52 0.67
N ASN A 55 -12.63 9.70 0.83
CA ASN A 55 -12.62 8.58 1.78
C ASN A 55 -11.82 7.39 1.26
N ARG A 56 -11.70 7.25 -0.07
CA ARG A 56 -10.92 6.20 -0.74
C ARG A 56 -9.90 6.83 -1.66
N VAL A 57 -8.64 6.47 -1.53
CA VAL A 57 -7.60 6.96 -2.42
C VAL A 57 -6.66 5.84 -2.86
N VAL A 58 -6.10 6.01 -4.06
CA VAL A 58 -5.05 5.15 -4.60
C VAL A 58 -3.88 6.01 -5.05
N THR A 59 -2.67 5.56 -4.77
CA THR A 59 -1.44 6.27 -5.16
C THR A 59 -0.32 5.31 -5.54
N CYS A 60 0.60 5.80 -6.36
CA CYS A 60 1.89 5.19 -6.62
C CYS A 60 2.97 6.12 -6.07
N GLN A 61 3.32 5.96 -4.79
CA GLN A 61 4.19 6.86 -4.05
C GLN A 61 5.66 6.53 -4.28
N LYS A 62 6.44 7.52 -4.70
CA LYS A 62 7.90 7.46 -4.74
C LYS A 62 8.46 7.44 -3.32
N CYS A 63 9.35 6.49 -3.03
CA CYS A 63 9.90 6.26 -1.70
C CYS A 63 11.42 6.10 -1.72
N VAL A 64 12.06 6.53 -0.63
CA VAL A 64 13.49 6.29 -0.37
C VAL A 64 13.65 5.66 1.01
N ARG A 65 14.40 4.53 1.07
CA ARG A 65 14.77 3.85 2.32
C ARG A 65 16.27 3.66 2.40
N ALA A 66 17.00 4.78 2.45
CA ALA A 66 18.45 4.83 2.49
C ALA A 66 18.93 5.69 3.67
N GLY A 67 18.56 5.28 4.89
CA GLY A 67 18.86 5.99 6.13
C GLY A 67 17.62 6.38 6.94
N GLY A 68 17.82 6.76 8.20
CA GLY A 68 16.73 7.14 9.11
C GLY A 68 15.99 5.95 9.71
N LYS A 69 14.74 6.16 10.09
CA LYS A 69 13.92 5.19 10.86
C LYS A 69 13.62 3.88 10.10
N HIS A 70 13.50 3.94 8.78
CA HIS A 70 13.32 2.78 7.90
C HIS A 70 14.49 2.74 6.94
N ASN A 71 15.54 2.01 7.32
CA ASN A 71 16.79 1.92 6.60
C ASN A 71 16.97 0.51 6.06
N ASP A 72 17.08 0.38 4.74
CA ASP A 72 17.32 -0.89 4.06
C ASP A 72 18.77 -1.01 3.56
N LEU A 73 19.68 -0.08 3.94
CA LEU A 73 21.06 -0.01 3.41
C LEU A 73 21.83 -1.31 3.55
N ASP A 74 21.61 -2.06 4.63
CA ASP A 74 22.30 -3.34 4.86
C ASP A 74 21.88 -4.44 3.88
N ASN A 75 20.74 -4.25 3.21
CA ASN A 75 20.16 -5.21 2.27
C ASN A 75 20.25 -4.75 0.80
N ILE A 76 20.45 -3.44 0.56
CA ILE A 76 20.55 -2.86 -0.78
C ILE A 76 21.81 -3.39 -1.48
N GLY A 77 21.62 -3.94 -2.68
CA GLY A 77 22.72 -4.56 -3.44
C GLY A 77 23.01 -6.01 -3.08
N TYR A 78 22.52 -6.51 -1.95
CA TYR A 78 22.68 -7.90 -1.51
C TYR A 78 21.44 -8.76 -1.76
N THR A 79 20.30 -8.15 -1.99
CA THR A 79 19.05 -8.86 -2.33
C THR A 79 18.41 -8.24 -3.57
N ASN A 80 17.64 -9.03 -4.29
CA ASN A 80 16.90 -8.57 -5.49
C ASN A 80 15.66 -7.71 -5.15
N ARG A 81 15.32 -7.57 -3.86
CA ARG A 81 14.09 -6.92 -3.39
C ARG A 81 14.31 -5.53 -2.80
N HIS A 82 15.50 -5.25 -2.30
CA HIS A 82 15.78 -4.01 -1.58
C HIS A 82 16.47 -3.00 -2.49
N HIS A 83 15.83 -1.88 -2.68
CA HIS A 83 16.31 -0.75 -3.47
C HIS A 83 16.26 0.51 -2.62
N SER A 84 17.22 1.42 -2.81
CA SER A 84 17.22 2.73 -2.12
C SER A 84 16.02 3.59 -2.52
N PHE A 85 15.68 3.54 -3.82
CA PHE A 85 14.51 4.22 -4.41
C PHE A 85 13.57 3.18 -5.01
N PHE A 86 12.28 3.32 -4.72
CA PHE A 86 11.22 2.47 -5.27
C PHE A 86 9.88 3.20 -5.26
N GLU A 87 8.90 2.62 -5.92
CA GLU A 87 7.52 3.10 -5.88
C GLU A 87 6.66 2.12 -5.09
N MET A 88 5.84 2.67 -4.18
CA MET A 88 4.91 1.90 -3.36
C MET A 88 3.50 2.13 -3.87
N LEU A 89 2.88 1.06 -4.37
CA LEU A 89 1.48 1.04 -4.74
C LEU A 89 0.64 0.96 -3.47
N GLY A 90 -0.27 1.90 -3.27
CA GLY A 90 -1.06 1.97 -2.05
C GLY A 90 -2.51 2.34 -2.33
N ASN A 91 -3.43 1.60 -1.71
CA ASN A 91 -4.84 1.95 -1.61
C ASN A 91 -5.17 2.22 -0.15
N PHE A 92 -5.95 3.26 0.10
CA PHE A 92 -6.24 3.77 1.44
C PHE A 92 -7.73 4.01 1.60
N SER A 93 -8.24 3.65 2.79
CA SER A 93 -9.61 3.92 3.22
C SER A 93 -9.57 4.76 4.50
N PHE A 94 -10.23 5.89 4.49
CA PHE A 94 -10.33 6.82 5.62
C PHE A 94 -11.72 6.73 6.23
N GLY A 95 -11.94 5.69 7.07
CA GLY A 95 -13.22 5.47 7.74
C GLY A 95 -14.35 4.96 6.81
N ASP A 96 -14.01 4.34 5.70
CA ASP A 96 -14.98 3.77 4.75
C ASP A 96 -14.95 2.23 4.84
N TYR A 97 -14.01 1.56 4.22
CA TYR A 97 -13.87 0.11 4.35
C TYR A 97 -12.67 -0.29 5.23
N PHE A 98 -12.60 -1.56 5.64
CA PHE A 98 -11.51 -2.08 6.46
C PHE A 98 -10.99 -3.42 5.93
N LYS A 99 -10.88 -4.46 6.77
CA LYS A 99 -10.17 -5.71 6.43
C LYS A 99 -10.83 -6.51 5.32
N GLU A 100 -12.14 -6.63 5.34
CA GLU A 100 -12.85 -7.53 4.43
C GLU A 100 -12.67 -7.07 2.99
N GLU A 101 -13.06 -5.85 2.69
CA GLU A 101 -12.94 -5.29 1.34
C GLU A 101 -11.47 -5.16 0.91
N ALA A 102 -10.56 -4.78 1.83
CA ALA A 102 -9.14 -4.70 1.53
C ALA A 102 -8.57 -6.07 1.09
N ILE A 103 -8.96 -7.15 1.75
CA ILE A 103 -8.59 -8.52 1.41
C ILE A 103 -9.17 -8.92 0.06
N LEU A 104 -10.46 -8.64 -0.17
CA LEU A 104 -11.13 -8.95 -1.43
C LEU A 104 -10.50 -8.20 -2.60
N TYR A 105 -10.23 -6.90 -2.47
CA TYR A 105 -9.53 -6.11 -3.48
C TYR A 105 -8.13 -6.65 -3.77
N ALA A 106 -7.35 -6.98 -2.73
CA ALA A 106 -6.01 -7.51 -2.93
C ALA A 106 -6.04 -8.84 -3.69
N TRP A 107 -6.93 -9.74 -3.31
CA TRP A 107 -7.07 -11.03 -3.97
C TRP A 107 -7.54 -10.90 -5.42
N ASP A 108 -8.59 -10.13 -5.65
CA ASP A 108 -9.14 -9.89 -6.97
C ASP A 108 -8.12 -9.25 -7.90
N PHE A 109 -7.42 -8.21 -7.44
CA PHE A 109 -6.37 -7.57 -8.21
C PHE A 109 -5.24 -8.54 -8.60
N LEU A 110 -4.74 -9.33 -7.65
CA LEU A 110 -3.65 -10.26 -7.93
C LEU A 110 -4.06 -11.40 -8.85
N THR A 111 -5.24 -11.95 -8.66
CA THR A 111 -5.66 -13.19 -9.36
C THR A 111 -6.42 -12.93 -10.65
N ASN A 112 -7.22 -11.88 -10.72
CA ASN A 112 -8.04 -11.57 -11.90
C ASN A 112 -7.41 -10.47 -12.77
N GLU A 113 -6.98 -9.35 -12.20
CA GLU A 113 -6.39 -8.27 -13.01
C GLU A 113 -4.93 -8.58 -13.41
N LEU A 114 -4.11 -9.11 -12.51
CA LEU A 114 -2.73 -9.52 -12.81
C LEU A 114 -2.61 -10.96 -13.30
N ASN A 115 -3.67 -11.75 -13.21
CA ASN A 115 -3.73 -13.15 -13.63
C ASN A 115 -2.59 -14.01 -13.03
N LEU A 116 -2.27 -13.79 -11.74
CA LEU A 116 -1.29 -14.60 -11.04
C LEU A 116 -1.88 -15.97 -10.68
N ASP A 117 -1.05 -17.01 -10.80
CA ASP A 117 -1.44 -18.36 -10.41
C ASP A 117 -1.69 -18.45 -8.90
N LYS A 118 -2.94 -18.72 -8.53
CA LYS A 118 -3.39 -18.84 -7.12
C LYS A 118 -2.56 -19.87 -6.34
N ASN A 119 -2.10 -20.93 -7.00
CA ASN A 119 -1.32 -21.98 -6.36
C ASN A 119 0.11 -21.54 -5.98
N LYS A 120 0.56 -20.41 -6.50
CA LYS A 120 1.88 -19.83 -6.19
C LYS A 120 1.80 -18.69 -5.18
N LEU A 121 0.61 -18.36 -4.69
CA LEU A 121 0.40 -17.31 -3.71
C LEU A 121 0.37 -17.89 -2.30
N TYR A 122 1.12 -17.26 -1.39
CA TYR A 122 1.11 -17.57 0.03
C TYR A 122 0.49 -16.41 0.79
N ILE A 123 -0.48 -16.72 1.65
CA ILE A 123 -1.17 -15.75 2.48
C ILE A 123 -0.66 -15.90 3.91
N SER A 124 -0.18 -14.81 4.47
CA SER A 124 0.20 -14.75 5.88
C SER A 124 -0.66 -13.75 6.65
N VAL A 125 -1.01 -14.12 7.87
CA VAL A 125 -1.74 -13.26 8.81
C VAL A 125 -1.01 -13.20 10.15
N HIS A 126 -1.16 -12.09 10.87
CA HIS A 126 -0.62 -12.03 12.22
C HIS A 126 -1.30 -13.06 13.12
N LYS A 127 -0.54 -13.76 13.99
CA LYS A 127 -1.04 -14.87 14.84
C LYS A 127 -2.26 -14.51 15.69
N ASN A 128 -2.41 -13.26 16.08
CA ASN A 128 -3.52 -12.77 16.89
C ASN A 128 -4.67 -12.19 16.06
N ASP A 129 -4.52 -12.00 14.75
CA ASP A 129 -5.55 -11.45 13.85
C ASP A 129 -6.46 -12.57 13.32
N LYS A 130 -7.33 -13.06 14.22
CA LYS A 130 -8.30 -14.12 13.90
C LYS A 130 -9.36 -13.68 12.90
N GLU A 131 -9.66 -12.37 12.86
CA GLU A 131 -10.60 -11.79 11.93
C GLU A 131 -10.07 -11.90 10.50
N ALA A 132 -8.85 -11.39 10.23
CA ALA A 132 -8.23 -11.51 8.91
C ALA A 132 -8.12 -12.98 8.47
N ALA A 133 -7.69 -13.89 9.37
CA ALA A 133 -7.63 -15.32 9.07
C ALA A 133 -9.00 -15.89 8.64
N LYS A 134 -10.08 -15.53 9.35
CA LYS A 134 -11.44 -15.97 9.02
C LYS A 134 -11.91 -15.42 7.66
N ILE A 135 -11.63 -14.13 7.38
CA ILE A 135 -12.00 -13.51 6.10
C ILE A 135 -11.31 -14.25 4.95
N TRP A 136 -10.01 -14.50 5.06
CA TRP A 136 -9.26 -15.26 4.05
C TRP A 136 -9.83 -16.66 3.83
N LEU A 137 -10.11 -17.41 4.88
CA LEU A 137 -10.65 -18.78 4.79
C LEU A 137 -12.06 -18.84 4.20
N ASN A 138 -12.89 -17.85 4.46
CA ASN A 138 -14.27 -17.85 3.99
C ASN A 138 -14.44 -17.37 2.55
N ASN A 139 -13.60 -16.44 2.11
CA ASN A 139 -13.78 -15.75 0.82
C ASN A 139 -12.86 -16.26 -0.28
N ILE A 140 -11.84 -17.07 0.05
CA ILE A 140 -10.85 -17.54 -0.90
C ILE A 140 -10.87 -19.06 -0.95
N LYS A 141 -11.38 -19.55 -2.06
CA LYS A 141 -11.43 -20.98 -2.41
C LYS A 141 -10.46 -21.29 -3.54
#